data_f17189a4b7aba2699c67469386083d78
#
_entry.id   f17189a4b7aba2699c67469386083d78
#
_cell.length_a   1.000
_cell.length_b   1.000
_cell.length_c   1.000
_cell.angle_alpha   90.00
_cell.angle_beta   90.00
_cell.angle_gamma   90.00
#
_symmetry.space_group_name_H-M   'P 1'
#
loop_
_entity.id
_entity.type
_entity.pdbx_description
1 polymer ?
#
loop_
_entity_poly.entity_id
_entity_poly.type
_entity_poly.pdbx_seq_one_letter_code
_entity_poly.pdbx_strand_id
1 'polypeptide(L)'
;MSAPSEVRSRSRARLRLRLSVAGLAASAALAALVQPTQAAGPPPSPDKALQKQLNDLVRTAGGPPGVIALLRQGDRTAVYRAGVADTSTGRPPRITDHMRIASVAKAFSGAVALRLVDRHKLHLDDTIGKLLPSLPADWHQVTLRQLLNHTSGLPDFTTAPDFLAILRADPRHHFDSRRLLDFVADKDLVFPPGSQYAYSNSDNIAVALMAEAATGRPYERLLDKLVYQPLDLRQTSLPQGFRLPRPYLHGYDVTPPAPPEDISEVLGASGVWASGGIVSTPKDLNAFVRAWAGGRDFLSKETRRAQRTFIPGAASEPAGPGVNAGGLAIFRYTTRCGTVYGHTGNFPGYTQLAVGTADGKRSLTFSITTQTSKTVKPELLAKVRAVQEDFVCALLRH
;
A
#
# COMPACT_ATOMS: atom_id res chain seq x y z
N MET A 1 13.74 64.44 -13.08
CA MET A 1 12.59 65.22 -13.49
C MET A 1 11.39 64.29 -13.37
N SER A 2 10.73 64.45 -12.31
CA SER A 2 9.35 64.86 -12.02
C SER A 2 8.33 63.72 -12.19
N ALA A 3 7.90 63.24 -11.08
CA ALA A 3 6.53 62.75 -10.87
C ALA A 3 5.56 63.95 -10.97
N PRO A 4 4.21 63.93 -10.77
CA PRO A 4 3.45 62.97 -9.95
C PRO A 4 1.98 62.73 -10.39
N SER A 5 1.26 61.91 -9.59
CA SER A 5 -0.12 61.96 -9.08
C SER A 5 -1.31 62.07 -10.04
N GLU A 6 -2.42 61.43 -9.84
CA GLU A 6 -3.47 61.79 -8.86
C GLU A 6 -4.56 60.70 -8.67
N VAL A 7 -5.03 60.66 -7.49
CA VAL A 7 -6.16 60.00 -6.85
C VAL A 7 -7.51 60.63 -7.24
N ARG A 8 -8.60 59.86 -7.34
CA ARG A 8 -10.01 60.20 -6.97
C ARG A 8 -10.87 58.95 -7.09
N SER A 9 -11.43 58.39 -6.11
CA SER A 9 -12.43 58.75 -5.07
C SER A 9 -13.87 58.85 -5.55
N ARG A 10 -14.72 58.05 -4.89
CA ARG A 10 -16.17 58.15 -4.63
C ARG A 10 -17.10 57.70 -5.78
N SER A 11 -18.22 56.99 -5.58
CA SER A 11 -19.24 57.21 -4.54
C SER A 11 -20.20 56.03 -4.41
N ARG A 12 -20.78 55.95 -3.25
CA ARG A 12 -21.88 55.06 -2.84
C ARG A 12 -23.20 55.47 -3.49
N ALA A 13 -24.04 54.51 -3.90
CA ALA A 13 -25.47 54.74 -3.98
C ALA A 13 -26.23 53.57 -3.35
N ARG A 14 -26.88 53.87 -2.25
CA ARG A 14 -27.93 53.07 -1.62
C ARG A 14 -29.21 53.30 -2.38
N LEU A 15 -29.99 52.26 -2.66
CA LEU A 15 -31.43 52.45 -2.91
C LEU A 15 -32.26 51.43 -2.16
N ARG A 16 -33.28 51.92 -1.53
CA ARG A 16 -34.19 51.28 -0.57
C ARG A 16 -35.36 50.59 -1.29
N LEU A 17 -35.72 49.44 -0.76
CA LEU A 17 -37.04 49.02 -0.29
C LEU A 17 -38.29 49.33 -1.13
N ARG A 18 -39.01 48.31 -1.61
CA ARG A 18 -40.49 48.29 -1.53
C ARG A 18 -41.01 46.86 -1.32
N LEU A 19 -41.71 46.69 -0.20
CA LEU A 19 -42.56 45.58 0.14
C LEU A 19 -43.82 45.58 -0.77
N SER A 20 -44.27 44.39 -1.19
CA SER A 20 -45.68 44.16 -1.48
C SER A 20 -46.05 42.77 -1.04
N VAL A 21 -47.09 42.70 -0.21
CA VAL A 21 -47.72 41.51 0.37
C VAL A 21 -48.79 41.03 -0.58
N ALA A 22 -48.91 39.74 -0.80
CA ALA A 22 -50.14 38.92 -0.74
C ALA A 22 -50.04 37.65 -1.58
N GLY A 23 -50.38 36.51 -0.99
CA GLY A 23 -50.65 35.26 -1.69
C GLY A 23 -50.55 34.05 -0.74
N LEU A 24 -51.65 33.75 -0.03
CA LEU A 24 -51.80 32.44 0.64
C LEU A 24 -51.72 31.31 -0.38
N ALA A 25 -50.85 30.30 -0.12
CA ALA A 25 -51.00 29.00 -0.72
C ALA A 25 -50.57 27.92 0.31
N ALA A 26 -51.39 26.92 0.40
CA ALA A 26 -51.43 25.84 1.39
C ALA A 26 -50.10 25.12 1.61
N SER A 27 -49.70 24.99 2.87
CA SER A 27 -48.58 24.19 3.30
C SER A 27 -49.02 22.71 3.41
N ALA A 28 -48.66 21.90 2.43
CA ALA A 28 -48.65 20.44 2.60
C ALA A 28 -47.36 20.06 3.35
N ALA A 29 -47.49 19.76 4.65
CA ALA A 29 -46.38 19.27 5.47
C ALA A 29 -46.01 17.83 5.01
N LEU A 30 -44.93 17.68 4.23
CA LEU A 30 -44.23 16.41 4.10
C LEU A 30 -43.49 16.15 5.43
N ALA A 31 -44.09 15.30 6.26
CA ALA A 31 -43.37 14.70 7.40
C ALA A 31 -42.31 13.74 6.83
N ALA A 32 -41.09 14.22 6.70
CA ALA A 32 -39.94 13.36 6.47
C ALA A 32 -39.78 12.46 7.71
N LEU A 33 -40.10 11.17 7.57
CA LEU A 33 -39.77 10.15 8.55
C LEU A 33 -38.24 10.11 8.67
N VAL A 34 -37.69 10.83 9.64
CA VAL A 34 -36.31 10.64 10.09
C VAL A 34 -36.27 9.28 10.76
N GLN A 35 -35.82 8.27 9.98
CA GLN A 35 -35.47 6.98 10.58
C GLN A 35 -34.32 7.23 11.57
N PRO A 36 -34.43 6.77 12.82
CA PRO A 36 -33.33 6.87 13.76
C PRO A 36 -32.16 6.08 13.18
N THR A 37 -31.07 6.76 12.85
CA THR A 37 -29.77 6.14 12.61
C THR A 37 -29.47 5.30 13.86
N GLN A 38 -29.52 3.98 13.74
CA GLN A 38 -29.05 3.09 14.79
C GLN A 38 -27.63 3.51 15.13
N ALA A 39 -27.45 4.03 16.32
CA ALA A 39 -26.14 4.33 16.88
C ALA A 39 -25.33 3.04 16.80
N ALA A 40 -24.18 3.08 16.12
CA ALA A 40 -23.26 1.97 16.08
C ALA A 40 -22.97 1.57 17.54
N GLY A 41 -23.24 0.32 17.89
CA GLY A 41 -22.97 -0.19 19.22
C GLY A 41 -21.51 0.03 19.63
N PRO A 42 -21.18 0.05 20.91
CA PRO A 42 -19.81 0.27 21.37
C PRO A 42 -18.87 -0.70 20.65
N PRO A 43 -17.65 -0.24 20.24
CA PRO A 43 -16.70 -1.09 19.57
C PRO A 43 -16.44 -2.34 20.39
N PRO A 44 -16.36 -3.55 19.78
CA PRO A 44 -16.10 -4.78 20.52
C PRO A 44 -14.81 -4.64 21.32
N SER A 45 -14.82 -5.08 22.57
CA SER A 45 -13.60 -5.12 23.37
C SER A 45 -12.56 -6.00 22.68
N PRO A 46 -11.28 -5.59 22.62
CA PRO A 46 -10.22 -6.40 22.00
C PRO A 46 -10.18 -7.81 22.61
N ASP A 47 -10.03 -8.82 21.74
CA ASP A 47 -9.79 -10.20 22.17
C ASP A 47 -8.51 -10.24 23.01
N LYS A 48 -8.63 -10.65 24.30
CA LYS A 48 -7.50 -10.65 25.25
C LYS A 48 -6.36 -11.57 24.79
N ALA A 49 -6.68 -12.67 24.11
CA ALA A 49 -5.68 -13.61 23.60
C ALA A 49 -4.84 -12.98 22.48
N LEU A 50 -5.46 -12.30 21.52
CA LEU A 50 -4.76 -11.57 20.45
C LEU A 50 -3.92 -10.42 21.01
N GLN A 51 -4.45 -9.68 21.99
CA GLN A 51 -3.69 -8.60 22.64
C GLN A 51 -2.45 -9.15 23.36
N LYS A 52 -2.60 -10.31 24.05
CA LYS A 52 -1.47 -10.99 24.69
C LYS A 52 -0.39 -11.37 23.69
N GLN A 53 -0.75 -11.91 22.53
CA GLN A 53 0.21 -12.27 21.48
C GLN A 53 1.01 -11.07 20.96
N LEU A 54 0.39 -9.90 20.78
CA LEU A 54 1.14 -8.69 20.42
C LEU A 54 2.10 -8.27 21.53
N ASN A 55 1.67 -8.33 22.78
CA ASN A 55 2.55 -8.03 23.92
C ASN A 55 3.74 -9.00 23.99
N ASP A 56 3.51 -10.28 23.66
CA ASP A 56 4.56 -11.29 23.65
C ASP A 56 5.55 -11.09 22.49
N LEU A 57 5.08 -10.63 21.30
CA LEU A 57 5.97 -10.25 20.19
C LEU A 57 6.93 -9.11 20.58
N VAL A 58 6.40 -8.07 21.21
CA VAL A 58 7.23 -6.92 21.68
C VAL A 58 8.24 -7.36 22.73
N ARG A 59 7.89 -8.29 23.60
CA ARG A 59 8.79 -8.82 24.67
C ARG A 59 9.78 -9.88 24.20
N THR A 60 9.60 -10.39 22.97
CA THR A 60 10.56 -11.36 22.40
C THR A 60 11.93 -10.67 22.20
N ALA A 61 13.02 -11.35 22.57
CA ALA A 61 14.35 -10.86 22.29
C ALA A 61 14.54 -10.57 20.79
N GLY A 62 15.01 -9.38 20.44
CA GLY A 62 15.07 -8.91 19.05
C GLY A 62 13.70 -8.62 18.39
N GLY A 63 12.63 -8.63 19.20
CA GLY A 63 11.27 -8.31 18.76
C GLY A 63 11.08 -6.83 18.40
N PRO A 64 9.94 -6.49 17.78
CA PRO A 64 9.65 -5.12 17.35
C PRO A 64 9.39 -4.21 18.56
N PRO A 65 9.93 -2.98 18.61
CA PRO A 65 9.53 -1.98 19.60
C PRO A 65 8.05 -1.67 19.61
N GLY A 66 7.37 -1.78 18.46
CA GLY A 66 5.95 -1.53 18.32
C GLY A 66 5.25 -2.45 17.33
N VAL A 67 3.99 -2.73 17.63
CA VAL A 67 3.08 -3.51 16.76
C VAL A 67 1.71 -2.84 16.76
N ILE A 68 1.08 -2.79 15.60
CA ILE A 68 -0.32 -2.38 15.46
C ILE A 68 -1.06 -3.29 14.48
N ALA A 69 -2.26 -3.74 14.87
CA ALA A 69 -3.17 -4.46 13.99
C ALA A 69 -4.54 -3.78 13.99
N LEU A 70 -5.11 -3.62 12.80
CA LEU A 70 -6.44 -3.06 12.59
C LEU A 70 -7.31 -4.10 11.89
N LEU A 71 -8.30 -4.64 12.61
CA LEU A 71 -9.32 -5.53 12.07
C LEU A 71 -10.59 -4.75 11.75
N ARG A 72 -11.14 -4.98 10.58
CA ARG A 72 -12.47 -4.49 10.20
C ARG A 72 -13.36 -5.64 9.78
N GLN A 73 -14.58 -5.70 10.37
CA GLN A 73 -15.63 -6.68 10.06
C GLN A 73 -16.94 -5.91 9.84
N GLY A 74 -17.33 -5.71 8.58
CA GLY A 74 -18.41 -4.79 8.23
C GLY A 74 -18.11 -3.38 8.72
N ASP A 75 -18.95 -2.83 9.58
CA ASP A 75 -18.79 -1.51 10.17
C ASP A 75 -18.03 -1.52 11.52
N ARG A 76 -17.74 -2.70 12.04
CA ARG A 76 -17.00 -2.85 13.30
C ARG A 76 -15.51 -2.79 13.03
N THR A 77 -14.79 -2.04 13.85
CA THR A 77 -13.34 -1.90 13.79
C THR A 77 -12.74 -2.19 15.16
N ALA A 78 -11.76 -3.08 15.22
CA ALA A 78 -10.98 -3.38 16.43
C ALA A 78 -9.51 -3.04 16.19
N VAL A 79 -8.89 -2.33 17.13
CA VAL A 79 -7.48 -1.94 17.09
C VAL A 79 -6.74 -2.64 18.22
N TYR A 80 -5.70 -3.35 17.86
CA TYR A 80 -4.76 -3.99 18.78
C TYR A 80 -3.40 -3.32 18.64
N ARG A 81 -2.73 -3.06 19.75
CA ARG A 81 -1.42 -2.41 19.75
C ARG A 81 -0.59 -2.84 20.95
N ALA A 82 0.72 -2.98 20.75
CA ALA A 82 1.65 -3.27 21.81
C ALA A 82 2.95 -2.49 21.57
N GLY A 83 3.67 -2.21 22.68
CA GLY A 83 4.89 -1.42 22.63
C GLY A 83 4.64 0.04 22.25
N VAL A 84 5.63 0.63 21.58
CA VAL A 84 5.68 2.07 21.30
C VAL A 84 5.87 2.35 19.81
N ALA A 85 5.30 3.47 19.35
CA ALA A 85 5.54 4.00 18.02
C ALA A 85 6.88 4.73 17.94
N ASP A 86 7.38 5.21 19.07
CA ASP A 86 8.61 5.98 19.18
C ASP A 86 9.25 5.65 20.54
N THR A 87 10.44 5.05 20.51
CA THR A 87 11.16 4.64 21.73
C THR A 87 11.67 5.82 22.54
N SER A 88 11.86 6.99 21.92
CA SER A 88 12.34 8.20 22.60
C SER A 88 11.26 8.87 23.45
N THR A 89 10.00 8.75 23.03
CA THR A 89 8.85 9.40 23.70
C THR A 89 7.96 8.41 24.46
N GLY A 90 8.08 7.12 24.20
CA GLY A 90 7.16 6.11 24.73
C GLY A 90 5.75 6.17 24.15
N ARG A 91 5.52 6.94 23.10
CA ARG A 91 4.19 7.13 22.48
C ARG A 91 3.67 5.81 21.88
N PRO A 92 2.41 5.41 22.20
CA PRO A 92 1.84 4.19 21.63
C PRO A 92 1.52 4.33 20.14
N PRO A 93 1.50 3.22 19.36
CA PRO A 93 1.11 3.22 17.95
C PRO A 93 -0.35 3.67 17.75
N ARG A 94 -0.63 4.40 16.65
CA ARG A 94 -1.94 4.89 16.25
C ARG A 94 -2.28 4.46 14.82
N ILE A 95 -3.55 4.26 14.52
CA ILE A 95 -4.00 3.90 13.16
C ILE A 95 -3.79 5.01 12.13
N THR A 96 -3.44 6.21 12.58
CA THR A 96 -3.14 7.40 11.76
C THR A 96 -1.65 7.70 11.67
N ASP A 97 -0.78 6.88 12.28
CA ASP A 97 0.66 7.05 12.13
C ASP A 97 1.09 6.62 10.72
N HIS A 98 1.85 7.48 10.04
CA HIS A 98 2.43 7.14 8.76
C HIS A 98 3.50 6.05 8.92
N MET A 99 3.62 5.21 7.92
CA MET A 99 4.61 4.12 7.91
C MET A 99 4.97 3.73 6.48
N ARG A 100 6.15 3.18 6.29
CA ARG A 100 6.50 2.56 5.01
C ARG A 100 5.74 1.25 4.87
N ILE A 101 5.00 1.10 3.76
CA ILE A 101 4.22 -0.12 3.51
C ILE A 101 5.00 -1.16 2.72
N ALA A 102 6.24 -0.81 2.35
CA ALA A 102 7.14 -1.72 1.65
C ALA A 102 6.48 -2.34 0.40
N SER A 103 6.70 -3.63 0.17
CA SER A 103 6.16 -4.34 -1.01
C SER A 103 4.64 -4.40 -1.11
N VAL A 104 3.87 -3.96 -0.10
CA VAL A 104 2.43 -3.75 -0.31
C VAL A 104 2.18 -2.69 -1.39
N ALA A 105 3.16 -1.82 -1.68
CA ALA A 105 3.16 -0.89 -2.81
C ALA A 105 2.95 -1.59 -4.17
N LYS A 106 3.35 -2.87 -4.31
CA LYS A 106 3.13 -3.67 -5.53
C LYS A 106 1.65 -3.91 -5.81
N ALA A 107 0.84 -4.03 -4.77
CA ALA A 107 -0.62 -4.07 -4.94
C ALA A 107 -1.18 -2.73 -5.47
N PHE A 108 -0.56 -1.60 -5.13
CA PHE A 108 -0.95 -0.30 -5.67
C PHE A 108 -0.55 -0.14 -7.14
N SER A 109 0.65 -0.60 -7.54
CA SER A 109 1.05 -0.59 -8.96
C SER A 109 0.16 -1.52 -9.78
N GLY A 110 -0.17 -2.70 -9.24
CA GLY A 110 -1.17 -3.60 -9.84
C GLY A 110 -2.55 -2.96 -9.94
N ALA A 111 -2.98 -2.21 -8.92
CA ALA A 111 -4.24 -1.47 -8.94
C ALA A 111 -4.27 -0.42 -10.05
N VAL A 112 -3.20 0.35 -10.23
CA VAL A 112 -3.08 1.30 -11.36
C VAL A 112 -3.17 0.56 -12.69
N ALA A 113 -2.37 -0.49 -12.89
CA ALA A 113 -2.35 -1.25 -14.15
C ALA A 113 -3.72 -1.87 -14.46
N LEU A 114 -4.35 -2.58 -13.50
CA LEU A 114 -5.64 -3.23 -13.73
C LEU A 114 -6.80 -2.23 -13.89
N ARG A 115 -6.73 -1.05 -13.27
CA ARG A 115 -7.67 0.04 -13.54
C ARG A 115 -7.48 0.63 -14.95
N LEU A 116 -6.27 0.62 -15.49
CA LEU A 116 -6.01 1.01 -16.88
C LEU A 116 -6.47 -0.08 -17.86
N VAL A 117 -6.39 -1.37 -17.48
CA VAL A 117 -6.98 -2.47 -18.25
C VAL A 117 -8.50 -2.32 -18.33
N ASP A 118 -9.19 -2.05 -17.21
CA ASP A 118 -10.64 -1.78 -17.20
C ASP A 118 -11.04 -0.58 -18.07
N ARG A 119 -10.12 0.36 -18.32
CA ARG A 119 -10.34 1.54 -19.16
C ARG A 119 -9.82 1.38 -20.59
N HIS A 120 -9.43 0.17 -20.99
CA HIS A 120 -8.87 -0.14 -22.30
C HIS A 120 -7.66 0.74 -22.70
N LYS A 121 -6.87 1.18 -21.69
CA LYS A 121 -5.62 1.91 -21.90
C LYS A 121 -4.41 0.99 -21.88
N LEU A 122 -4.54 -0.16 -21.22
CA LEU A 122 -3.60 -1.27 -21.20
C LEU A 122 -4.34 -2.56 -21.49
N HIS A 123 -3.61 -3.56 -21.99
CA HIS A 123 -4.07 -4.93 -22.10
C HIS A 123 -3.08 -5.83 -21.33
N LEU A 124 -3.59 -6.92 -20.74
CA LEU A 124 -2.72 -7.84 -19.98
C LEU A 124 -1.63 -8.48 -20.85
N ASP A 125 -1.86 -8.54 -22.15
CA ASP A 125 -0.96 -9.12 -23.13
C ASP A 125 -0.12 -8.05 -23.87
N ASP A 126 -0.20 -6.76 -23.46
CA ASP A 126 0.74 -5.73 -23.90
C ASP A 126 2.14 -6.07 -23.45
N THR A 127 3.11 -5.99 -24.37
CA THR A 127 4.49 -6.36 -24.11
C THR A 127 5.37 -5.15 -23.77
N ILE A 128 6.51 -5.43 -23.13
CA ILE A 128 7.55 -4.42 -22.89
C ILE A 128 7.97 -3.79 -24.22
N GLY A 129 8.23 -4.59 -25.27
CA GLY A 129 8.66 -4.08 -26.57
C GLY A 129 7.65 -3.14 -27.22
N LYS A 130 6.34 -3.32 -26.97
CA LYS A 130 5.30 -2.42 -27.47
C LYS A 130 5.31 -1.05 -26.78
N LEU A 131 5.48 -1.02 -25.45
CA LEU A 131 5.30 0.19 -24.65
C LEU A 131 6.62 0.85 -24.22
N LEU A 132 7.66 0.05 -24.07
CA LEU A 132 8.98 0.48 -23.58
C LEU A 132 10.09 -0.02 -24.52
N PRO A 133 10.07 0.35 -25.82
CA PRO A 133 10.99 -0.20 -26.83
C PRO A 133 12.46 0.16 -26.58
N SER A 134 12.76 1.09 -25.69
CA SER A 134 14.13 1.44 -25.28
C SER A 134 14.74 0.45 -24.28
N LEU A 135 13.96 -0.44 -23.65
CA LEU A 135 14.48 -1.50 -22.81
C LEU A 135 15.10 -2.62 -23.66
N PRO A 136 15.93 -3.51 -23.05
CA PRO A 136 16.62 -4.56 -23.78
C PRO A 136 15.71 -5.39 -24.69
N ALA A 137 16.18 -5.70 -25.90
CA ALA A 137 15.41 -6.43 -26.91
C ALA A 137 14.94 -7.81 -26.40
N ASP A 138 15.76 -8.49 -25.59
CA ASP A 138 15.43 -9.79 -24.99
C ASP A 138 14.27 -9.75 -24.03
N TRP A 139 13.94 -8.55 -23.49
CA TRP A 139 12.79 -8.35 -22.62
C TRP A 139 11.50 -8.03 -23.40
N HIS A 140 11.58 -7.77 -24.70
CA HIS A 140 10.46 -7.24 -25.51
C HIS A 140 9.23 -8.16 -25.53
N GLN A 141 9.39 -9.46 -25.32
CA GLN A 141 8.27 -10.42 -25.31
C GLN A 141 7.58 -10.56 -23.95
N VAL A 142 8.16 -9.95 -22.90
CA VAL A 142 7.55 -9.97 -21.54
C VAL A 142 6.26 -9.18 -21.55
N THR A 143 5.15 -9.79 -21.07
CA THR A 143 3.83 -9.17 -21.03
C THR A 143 3.54 -8.52 -19.68
N LEU A 144 2.59 -7.56 -19.66
CA LEU A 144 2.08 -6.96 -18.44
C LEU A 144 1.57 -8.03 -17.44
N ARG A 145 0.92 -9.09 -17.94
CA ARG A 145 0.47 -10.23 -17.13
C ARG A 145 1.63 -10.90 -16.40
N GLN A 146 2.73 -11.16 -17.10
CA GLN A 146 3.91 -11.82 -16.55
C GLN A 146 4.65 -10.94 -15.53
N LEU A 147 4.65 -9.63 -15.73
CA LEU A 147 5.14 -8.67 -14.74
C LEU A 147 4.27 -8.66 -13.47
N LEU A 148 2.94 -8.64 -13.63
CA LEU A 148 2.01 -8.59 -12.50
C LEU A 148 1.96 -9.86 -11.66
N ASN A 149 2.33 -11.01 -12.20
CA ASN A 149 2.35 -12.29 -11.48
C ASN A 149 3.76 -12.84 -11.23
N HIS A 150 4.81 -12.05 -11.50
CA HIS A 150 6.20 -12.42 -11.28
C HIS A 150 6.66 -13.66 -12.05
N THR A 151 6.20 -13.80 -13.30
CA THR A 151 6.69 -14.83 -14.25
C THR A 151 7.43 -14.21 -15.43
N SER A 152 7.90 -12.99 -15.29
CA SER A 152 8.58 -12.23 -16.33
C SER A 152 9.97 -12.77 -16.68
N GLY A 153 10.69 -13.27 -15.69
CA GLY A 153 12.11 -13.59 -15.79
C GLY A 153 13.03 -12.36 -15.69
N LEU A 154 12.49 -11.15 -15.40
CA LEU A 154 13.33 -9.96 -15.24
C LEU A 154 14.27 -10.09 -14.03
N PRO A 155 15.58 -9.83 -14.20
CA PRO A 155 16.52 -9.78 -13.09
C PRO A 155 16.13 -8.68 -12.09
N ASP A 156 16.29 -8.93 -10.79
CA ASP A 156 15.90 -7.98 -9.74
C ASP A 156 16.98 -6.91 -9.55
N PHE A 157 16.67 -5.65 -9.88
CA PHE A 157 17.61 -4.53 -9.78
C PHE A 157 18.10 -4.29 -8.35
N THR A 158 17.32 -4.66 -7.33
CA THR A 158 17.73 -4.46 -5.93
C THR A 158 18.88 -5.38 -5.49
N THR A 159 19.24 -6.36 -6.32
CA THR A 159 20.40 -7.24 -6.10
C THR A 159 21.61 -6.83 -6.94
N ALA A 160 21.48 -5.84 -7.82
CA ALA A 160 22.57 -5.38 -8.68
C ALA A 160 23.71 -4.79 -7.84
N PRO A 161 24.97 -5.19 -8.10
CA PRO A 161 26.13 -4.72 -7.33
C PRO A 161 26.27 -3.20 -7.29
N ASP A 162 26.04 -2.51 -8.40
CA ASP A 162 26.17 -1.06 -8.50
C ASP A 162 25.06 -0.33 -7.75
N PHE A 163 23.81 -0.82 -7.81
CA PHE A 163 22.72 -0.30 -6.99
C PHE A 163 23.06 -0.43 -5.49
N LEU A 164 23.52 -1.59 -5.08
CA LEU A 164 23.89 -1.84 -3.68
C LEU A 164 25.11 -1.03 -3.25
N ALA A 165 26.09 -0.78 -4.14
CA ALA A 165 27.25 0.05 -3.85
C ALA A 165 26.84 1.51 -3.58
N ILE A 166 25.98 2.09 -4.42
CA ILE A 166 25.45 3.44 -4.22
C ILE A 166 24.69 3.51 -2.89
N LEU A 167 23.81 2.54 -2.63
CA LEU A 167 22.98 2.52 -1.43
C LEU A 167 23.80 2.38 -0.13
N ARG A 168 24.91 1.63 -0.17
CA ARG A 168 25.84 1.52 0.97
C ARG A 168 26.63 2.80 1.19
N ALA A 169 27.05 3.47 0.11
CA ALA A 169 27.81 4.72 0.19
C ALA A 169 26.94 5.88 0.68
N ASP A 170 25.70 5.97 0.20
CA ASP A 170 24.72 6.98 0.61
C ASP A 170 23.32 6.36 0.65
N PRO A 171 22.84 5.88 1.83
CA PRO A 171 21.50 5.33 1.98
C PRO A 171 20.37 6.31 1.62
N ARG A 172 20.65 7.63 1.62
CA ARG A 172 19.69 8.68 1.26
C ARG A 172 19.79 9.12 -0.19
N HIS A 173 20.63 8.45 -0.99
CA HIS A 173 20.80 8.78 -2.40
C HIS A 173 19.45 8.90 -3.11
N HIS A 174 19.30 9.96 -3.91
CA HIS A 174 18.12 10.16 -4.74
C HIS A 174 18.35 9.49 -6.10
N PHE A 175 17.66 8.36 -6.31
CA PHE A 175 17.67 7.66 -7.59
C PHE A 175 16.69 8.31 -8.58
N ASP A 176 17.03 8.33 -9.86
CA ASP A 176 16.03 8.50 -10.90
C ASP A 176 15.19 7.22 -10.96
N SER A 177 14.00 7.29 -10.36
CA SER A 177 13.12 6.11 -10.20
C SER A 177 12.73 5.47 -11.53
N ARG A 178 12.77 6.22 -12.64
CA ARG A 178 12.42 5.73 -13.98
C ARG A 178 13.58 5.01 -14.66
N ARG A 179 14.77 5.11 -14.09
CA ARG A 179 15.99 4.45 -14.58
C ARG A 179 16.48 3.30 -13.71
N LEU A 180 15.66 2.83 -12.76
CA LEU A 180 16.03 1.73 -11.87
C LEU A 180 16.31 0.43 -12.63
N LEU A 181 15.68 0.21 -13.78
CA LEU A 181 15.94 -0.96 -14.63
C LEU A 181 17.29 -0.92 -15.32
N ASP A 182 17.94 0.26 -15.45
CA ASP A 182 19.26 0.42 -16.06
C ASP A 182 20.33 -0.40 -15.29
N PHE A 183 20.14 -0.61 -13.99
CA PHE A 183 21.06 -1.40 -13.16
C PHE A 183 21.14 -2.89 -13.56
N VAL A 184 20.22 -3.36 -14.37
CA VAL A 184 20.14 -4.75 -14.83
C VAL A 184 19.87 -4.87 -16.33
N ALA A 185 19.93 -3.75 -17.07
CA ALA A 185 19.63 -3.72 -18.50
C ALA A 185 20.67 -4.50 -19.35
N ASP A 186 21.85 -4.77 -18.80
CA ASP A 186 22.90 -5.58 -19.41
C ASP A 186 22.76 -7.10 -19.11
N LYS A 187 21.72 -7.50 -18.40
CA LYS A 187 21.51 -8.87 -17.96
C LYS A 187 20.42 -9.55 -18.79
N ASP A 188 20.67 -10.83 -19.09
CA ASP A 188 19.67 -11.71 -19.69
C ASP A 188 18.50 -11.95 -18.75
N LEU A 189 17.37 -12.38 -19.28
CA LEU A 189 16.26 -12.92 -18.48
C LEU A 189 16.76 -14.15 -17.70
N VAL A 190 16.40 -14.26 -16.41
CA VAL A 190 16.83 -15.38 -15.55
C VAL A 190 16.14 -16.70 -15.89
N PHE A 191 15.03 -16.63 -16.66
CA PHE A 191 14.32 -17.74 -17.28
C PHE A 191 13.38 -17.22 -18.38
N PRO A 192 12.92 -18.10 -19.31
CA PRO A 192 11.95 -17.69 -20.34
C PRO A 192 10.63 -17.18 -19.73
N PRO A 193 10.07 -16.07 -20.23
CA PRO A 193 8.83 -15.49 -19.70
C PRO A 193 7.69 -16.49 -19.64
N GLY A 194 7.04 -16.58 -18.48
CA GLY A 194 5.92 -17.50 -18.22
C GLY A 194 6.32 -18.91 -17.75
N SER A 195 7.60 -19.29 -17.80
CA SER A 195 8.04 -20.65 -17.48
C SER A 195 8.17 -20.93 -15.99
N GLN A 196 8.47 -19.91 -15.18
CA GLN A 196 8.71 -20.04 -13.75
C GLN A 196 8.15 -18.82 -13.01
N TYR A 197 8.02 -18.95 -11.69
CA TYR A 197 7.75 -17.86 -10.77
C TYR A 197 9.04 -17.45 -10.05
N ALA A 198 9.41 -16.17 -10.13
CA ALA A 198 10.44 -15.56 -9.28
C ALA A 198 10.06 -14.14 -8.93
N TYR A 199 9.91 -13.86 -7.63
CA TYR A 199 9.58 -12.53 -7.15
C TYR A 199 10.67 -11.52 -7.53
N SER A 200 10.31 -10.45 -8.27
CA SER A 200 11.25 -9.42 -8.71
C SER A 200 10.68 -8.02 -8.47
N ASN A 201 11.52 -7.13 -7.93
CA ASN A 201 11.18 -5.72 -7.78
C ASN A 201 11.16 -4.99 -9.14
N SER A 202 11.96 -5.44 -10.10
CA SER A 202 12.01 -4.93 -11.46
C SER A 202 10.66 -4.97 -12.17
N ASP A 203 9.85 -6.01 -11.90
CA ASP A 203 8.53 -6.17 -12.49
C ASP A 203 7.64 -4.96 -12.25
N ASN A 204 7.60 -4.47 -11.01
CA ASN A 204 6.72 -3.35 -10.65
C ASN A 204 7.25 -1.99 -11.13
N ILE A 205 8.56 -1.87 -11.34
CA ILE A 205 9.13 -0.71 -12.04
C ILE A 205 8.65 -0.73 -13.50
N ALA A 206 8.78 -1.86 -14.20
CA ALA A 206 8.30 -2.02 -15.58
C ALA A 206 6.78 -1.76 -15.68
N VAL A 207 5.96 -2.29 -14.75
CA VAL A 207 4.50 -2.02 -14.69
C VAL A 207 4.20 -0.53 -14.59
N ALA A 208 4.91 0.21 -13.73
CA ALA A 208 4.72 1.66 -13.59
C ALA A 208 5.13 2.42 -14.86
N LEU A 209 6.26 2.06 -15.47
CA LEU A 209 6.72 2.64 -16.74
C LEU A 209 5.75 2.35 -17.89
N MET A 210 5.22 1.11 -18.00
CA MET A 210 4.18 0.77 -18.99
C MET A 210 2.91 1.61 -18.78
N ALA A 211 2.51 1.85 -17.52
CA ALA A 211 1.37 2.71 -17.23
C ALA A 211 1.62 4.18 -17.63
N GLU A 212 2.84 4.70 -17.43
CA GLU A 212 3.23 6.02 -17.90
C GLU A 212 3.22 6.10 -19.44
N ALA A 213 3.82 5.13 -20.11
CA ALA A 213 3.87 5.07 -21.59
C ALA A 213 2.46 5.00 -22.22
N ALA A 214 1.56 4.19 -21.65
CA ALA A 214 0.20 4.04 -22.16
C ALA A 214 -0.69 5.27 -21.95
N THR A 215 -0.33 6.17 -21.03
CA THR A 215 -1.19 7.30 -20.64
C THR A 215 -0.58 8.67 -20.85
N GLY A 216 0.73 8.77 -21.03
CA GLY A 216 1.49 10.02 -21.04
C GLY A 216 1.47 10.77 -19.71
N ARG A 217 1.17 10.09 -18.60
CA ARG A 217 1.02 10.70 -17.27
C ARG A 217 2.00 10.10 -16.28
N PRO A 218 2.62 10.90 -15.40
CA PRO A 218 3.47 10.40 -14.32
C PRO A 218 2.73 9.39 -13.42
N TYR A 219 3.42 8.35 -12.99
CA TYR A 219 2.87 7.27 -12.17
C TYR A 219 2.25 7.79 -10.85
N GLU A 220 2.85 8.79 -10.24
CA GLU A 220 2.34 9.45 -9.04
C GLU A 220 0.94 10.06 -9.27
N ARG A 221 0.70 10.62 -10.46
CA ARG A 221 -0.61 11.14 -10.86
C ARG A 221 -1.62 10.03 -11.14
N LEU A 222 -1.13 8.90 -11.67
CA LEU A 222 -1.98 7.73 -11.88
C LEU A 222 -2.40 7.12 -10.53
N LEU A 223 -1.49 6.99 -9.57
CA LEU A 223 -1.83 6.58 -8.19
C LEU A 223 -2.89 7.48 -7.59
N ASP A 224 -2.71 8.80 -7.65
CA ASP A 224 -3.67 9.77 -7.13
C ASP A 224 -5.06 9.59 -7.76
N LYS A 225 -5.14 9.59 -9.10
CA LYS A 225 -6.42 9.57 -9.83
C LYS A 225 -7.12 8.22 -9.85
N LEU A 226 -6.36 7.12 -9.86
CA LEU A 226 -6.91 5.79 -10.03
C LEU A 226 -7.10 5.03 -8.71
N VAL A 227 -6.34 5.42 -7.67
CA VAL A 227 -6.31 4.68 -6.39
C VAL A 227 -6.62 5.60 -5.20
N TYR A 228 -5.83 6.67 -4.99
CA TYR A 228 -5.95 7.45 -3.75
C TYR A 228 -7.29 8.19 -3.65
N GLN A 229 -7.65 8.97 -4.66
CA GLN A 229 -8.91 9.73 -4.65
C GLN A 229 -10.16 8.82 -4.63
N PRO A 230 -10.28 7.77 -5.48
CA PRO A 230 -11.46 6.90 -5.46
C PRO A 230 -11.68 6.15 -4.14
N LEU A 231 -10.61 5.91 -3.38
CA LEU A 231 -10.67 5.18 -2.11
C LEU A 231 -10.51 6.09 -0.87
N ASP A 232 -10.49 7.42 -1.07
CA ASP A 232 -10.30 8.43 -0.01
C ASP A 232 -9.06 8.19 0.87
N LEU A 233 -7.93 7.82 0.23
CA LEU A 233 -6.66 7.54 0.91
C LEU A 233 -5.86 8.84 1.09
N ARG A 234 -6.30 9.70 1.98
CA ARG A 234 -5.74 11.07 2.13
C ARG A 234 -4.37 11.13 2.80
N GLN A 235 -3.99 10.06 3.49
CA GLN A 235 -2.70 9.94 4.20
C GLN A 235 -1.78 8.91 3.53
N THR A 236 -1.99 8.67 2.22
CA THR A 236 -1.18 7.78 1.41
C THR A 236 -0.50 8.56 0.30
N SER A 237 0.80 8.35 0.12
CA SER A 237 1.61 9.06 -0.87
C SER A 237 2.80 8.22 -1.33
N LEU A 238 3.37 8.59 -2.48
CA LEU A 238 4.65 8.08 -2.97
C LEU A 238 5.69 9.21 -2.92
N PRO A 239 6.39 9.39 -1.78
CA PRO A 239 7.42 10.40 -1.66
C PRO A 239 8.64 10.04 -2.51
N GLN A 240 9.42 11.05 -2.92
CA GLN A 240 10.69 10.82 -3.61
C GLN A 240 11.89 10.81 -2.66
N GLY A 241 11.75 11.39 -1.49
CA GLY A 241 12.81 11.49 -0.48
C GLY A 241 12.72 10.40 0.60
N PHE A 242 13.50 10.60 1.65
CA PHE A 242 13.62 9.68 2.78
C PHE A 242 12.73 10.06 3.97
N ARG A 243 12.21 11.30 4.04
CA ARG A 243 11.41 11.78 5.17
C ARG A 243 10.01 11.19 5.17
N LEU A 244 9.48 10.93 6.37
CA LEU A 244 8.10 10.49 6.58
C LEU A 244 7.23 11.67 7.04
N PRO A 245 5.97 11.75 6.59
CA PRO A 245 5.01 12.70 7.15
C PRO A 245 4.76 12.42 8.63
N ARG A 246 4.66 13.44 9.44
CA ARG A 246 4.39 13.32 10.88
C ARG A 246 2.88 13.29 11.17
N PRO A 247 2.41 12.59 12.22
CA PRO A 247 3.17 11.63 13.03
C PRO A 247 3.41 10.31 12.29
N TYR A 248 4.48 9.59 12.64
CA TYR A 248 4.76 8.29 12.04
C TYR A 248 5.09 7.21 13.08
N LEU A 249 4.92 5.98 12.68
CA LEU A 249 5.37 4.78 13.38
C LEU A 249 6.84 4.60 13.02
N HIS A 250 7.74 4.75 14.00
CA HIS A 250 9.18 4.65 13.79
C HIS A 250 9.57 3.21 13.46
N GLY A 251 10.46 3.02 12.50
CA GLY A 251 11.02 1.74 12.11
C GLY A 251 12.41 1.55 12.68
N TYR A 252 12.69 0.36 13.19
CA TYR A 252 13.91 0.11 13.94
C TYR A 252 14.73 -1.04 13.37
N ASP A 253 16.05 -0.88 13.39
CA ASP A 253 16.94 -2.02 13.50
C ASP A 253 17.07 -2.44 14.97
N VAL A 254 16.90 -3.74 15.22
CA VAL A 254 16.89 -4.30 16.57
C VAL A 254 17.90 -5.44 16.63
N THR A 255 19.07 -5.16 17.16
CA THR A 255 20.17 -6.14 17.27
C THR A 255 20.63 -6.21 18.73
N PRO A 256 20.03 -7.10 19.56
CA PRO A 256 20.43 -7.25 20.96
C PRO A 256 21.93 -7.61 21.11
N PRO A 257 22.62 -7.12 22.15
CA PRO A 257 22.10 -6.37 23.32
C PRO A 257 21.96 -4.86 23.11
N ALA A 258 22.29 -4.33 21.91
CA ALA A 258 22.16 -2.91 21.62
C ALA A 258 20.69 -2.45 21.69
N PRO A 259 20.43 -1.20 22.12
CA PRO A 259 19.09 -0.63 22.05
C PRO A 259 18.62 -0.53 20.58
N PRO A 260 17.29 -0.53 20.33
CA PRO A 260 16.76 -0.35 18.98
C PRO A 260 17.23 0.97 18.35
N GLU A 261 17.80 0.89 17.15
CA GLU A 261 18.23 2.05 16.36
C GLU A 261 17.08 2.49 15.45
N ASP A 262 16.72 3.78 15.49
CA ASP A 262 15.68 4.35 14.60
C ASP A 262 16.25 4.54 13.19
N ILE A 263 15.73 3.76 12.27
CA ILE A 263 16.10 3.78 10.85
C ILE A 263 14.96 4.23 9.93
N SER A 264 13.92 4.87 10.48
CA SER A 264 12.71 5.30 9.75
C SER A 264 13.02 6.15 8.53
N GLU A 265 14.00 7.05 8.65
CA GLU A 265 14.37 8.05 7.64
C GLU A 265 15.80 7.84 7.11
N VAL A 266 16.28 6.60 7.09
CA VAL A 266 17.62 6.26 6.58
C VAL A 266 17.60 6.05 5.07
N LEU A 267 16.54 5.42 4.51
CA LEU A 267 16.46 5.08 3.09
C LEU A 267 15.48 5.95 2.31
N GLY A 268 15.91 6.39 1.12
CA GLY A 268 15.05 7.13 0.19
C GLY A 268 14.03 6.24 -0.52
N ALA A 269 12.81 6.74 -0.72
CA ALA A 269 11.75 6.03 -1.41
C ALA A 269 11.98 5.93 -2.93
N SER A 270 12.77 6.83 -3.52
CA SER A 270 13.08 6.86 -4.95
C SER A 270 13.78 5.58 -5.44
N GLY A 271 14.64 4.97 -4.60
CA GLY A 271 15.35 3.73 -4.91
C GLY A 271 14.49 2.46 -4.96
N VAL A 272 13.22 2.53 -4.55
CA VAL A 272 12.28 1.40 -4.64
C VAL A 272 10.95 1.78 -5.29
N TRP A 273 10.67 3.05 -5.43
CA TRP A 273 9.56 3.68 -6.17
C TRP A 273 8.28 2.82 -6.19
N ALA A 274 7.84 2.36 -7.39
CA ALA A 274 6.60 1.59 -7.58
C ALA A 274 6.63 0.20 -6.92
N SER A 275 7.81 -0.33 -6.59
CA SER A 275 7.96 -1.64 -5.95
C SER A 275 7.84 -1.61 -4.42
N GLY A 276 8.09 -0.44 -3.77
CA GLY A 276 8.16 -0.38 -2.31
C GLY A 276 8.09 1.01 -1.67
N GLY A 277 8.04 2.09 -2.46
CA GLY A 277 8.24 3.47 -1.98
C GLY A 277 7.04 4.13 -1.30
N ILE A 278 5.85 3.53 -1.34
CA ILE A 278 4.63 4.15 -0.79
C ILE A 278 4.70 4.23 0.74
N VAL A 279 4.25 5.37 1.24
CA VAL A 279 3.98 5.65 2.65
C VAL A 279 2.47 5.75 2.83
N SER A 280 1.95 5.11 3.88
CA SER A 280 0.52 5.09 4.20
C SER A 280 0.32 5.02 5.72
N THR A 281 -0.94 4.95 6.16
CA THR A 281 -1.30 4.70 7.56
C THR A 281 -2.01 3.34 7.67
N PRO A 282 -2.06 2.70 8.85
CA PRO A 282 -2.86 1.49 9.05
C PRO A 282 -4.32 1.67 8.61
N LYS A 283 -4.91 2.85 8.80
CA LYS A 283 -6.29 3.18 8.41
C LYS A 283 -6.46 3.19 6.88
N ASP A 284 -5.63 3.94 6.17
CA ASP A 284 -5.72 4.05 4.71
C ASP A 284 -5.39 2.72 4.03
N LEU A 285 -4.35 2.03 4.54
CA LEU A 285 -3.96 0.71 4.04
C LEU A 285 -5.06 -0.32 4.21
N ASN A 286 -5.82 -0.26 5.33
CA ASN A 286 -6.97 -1.12 5.57
C ASN A 286 -8.12 -0.82 4.58
N ALA A 287 -8.38 0.45 4.29
CA ALA A 287 -9.36 0.86 3.29
C ALA A 287 -8.95 0.37 1.88
N PHE A 288 -7.68 0.54 1.51
CA PHE A 288 -7.14 0.06 0.25
C PHE A 288 -7.30 -1.46 0.09
N VAL A 289 -6.81 -2.25 1.04
CA VAL A 289 -6.82 -3.70 0.88
C VAL A 289 -8.23 -4.28 0.88
N ARG A 290 -9.17 -3.64 1.55
CA ARG A 290 -10.59 -4.00 1.49
C ARG A 290 -11.15 -3.86 0.09
N ALA A 291 -10.88 -2.75 -0.57
CA ALA A 291 -11.29 -2.52 -1.96
C ALA A 291 -10.54 -3.44 -2.93
N TRP A 292 -9.24 -3.61 -2.75
CA TRP A 292 -8.36 -4.43 -3.58
C TRP A 292 -8.72 -5.92 -3.53
N ALA A 293 -8.91 -6.48 -2.34
CA ALA A 293 -9.31 -7.86 -2.15
C ALA A 293 -10.79 -8.11 -2.48
N GLY A 294 -11.69 -7.20 -2.10
CA GLY A 294 -13.12 -7.31 -2.33
C GLY A 294 -13.56 -6.98 -3.75
N GLY A 295 -12.99 -5.98 -4.31
CA GLY A 295 -12.97 -5.60 -5.73
C GLY A 295 -14.28 -5.29 -6.47
N ARG A 296 -15.46 -5.39 -5.85
CA ARG A 296 -16.74 -5.33 -6.60
C ARG A 296 -16.93 -4.03 -7.38
N ASP A 297 -16.56 -2.91 -6.76
CA ASP A 297 -16.72 -1.57 -7.34
C ASP A 297 -15.36 -0.96 -7.76
N PHE A 298 -14.26 -1.65 -7.47
CA PHE A 298 -12.91 -1.15 -7.75
C PHE A 298 -12.35 -1.69 -9.08
N LEU A 299 -12.60 -2.98 -9.38
CA LEU A 299 -12.24 -3.63 -10.66
C LEU A 299 -13.48 -4.26 -11.30
N SER A 300 -13.51 -4.32 -12.63
CA SER A 300 -14.53 -5.07 -13.37
C SER A 300 -14.53 -6.55 -12.98
N LYS A 301 -15.62 -7.24 -13.24
CA LYS A 301 -15.74 -8.69 -12.98
C LYS A 301 -14.69 -9.49 -13.76
N GLU A 302 -14.41 -9.09 -15.00
CA GLU A 302 -13.45 -9.73 -15.87
C GLU A 302 -12.02 -9.55 -15.35
N THR A 303 -11.60 -8.31 -15.10
CA THR A 303 -10.27 -7.99 -14.58
C THR A 303 -10.01 -8.65 -13.23
N ARG A 304 -11.03 -8.70 -12.35
CA ARG A 304 -10.92 -9.40 -11.07
C ARG A 304 -10.78 -10.91 -11.26
N ARG A 305 -11.44 -11.51 -12.24
CA ARG A 305 -11.24 -12.93 -12.55
C ARG A 305 -9.80 -13.19 -13.00
N ALA A 306 -9.27 -12.35 -13.88
CA ALA A 306 -7.87 -12.42 -14.30
C ALA A 306 -6.90 -12.22 -13.12
N GLN A 307 -7.16 -11.19 -12.27
CA GLN A 307 -6.36 -10.93 -11.05
C GLN A 307 -6.22 -12.17 -10.17
N ARG A 308 -7.25 -12.99 -10.09
CA ARG A 308 -7.34 -14.18 -9.21
C ARG A 308 -7.01 -15.50 -9.91
N THR A 309 -6.35 -15.47 -11.03
CA THR A 309 -5.71 -16.67 -11.61
C THR A 309 -4.42 -16.88 -10.85
N PHE A 310 -4.45 -17.83 -9.89
CA PHE A 310 -3.35 -18.04 -8.95
C PHE A 310 -2.37 -19.12 -9.40
N ILE A 311 -1.08 -18.83 -9.19
CA ILE A 311 0.04 -19.77 -9.35
C ILE A 311 0.30 -20.39 -7.96
N PRO A 312 0.10 -21.72 -7.78
CA PRO A 312 0.34 -22.37 -6.51
C PRO A 312 1.82 -22.28 -6.09
N GLY A 313 2.06 -22.08 -4.79
CA GLY A 313 3.42 -21.98 -4.23
C GLY A 313 4.10 -20.63 -4.43
N ALA A 314 3.59 -19.77 -5.33
CA ALA A 314 4.08 -18.42 -5.49
C ALA A 314 3.82 -17.60 -4.22
N ALA A 315 4.85 -16.95 -3.70
CA ALA A 315 4.77 -16.19 -2.45
C ALA A 315 5.43 -14.82 -2.58
N SER A 316 4.90 -13.83 -1.85
CA SER A 316 5.58 -12.56 -1.64
C SER A 316 6.80 -12.72 -0.73
N GLU A 317 7.64 -11.68 -0.65
CA GLU A 317 8.78 -11.66 0.26
C GLU A 317 8.56 -10.56 1.34
N PRO A 318 8.40 -10.96 2.62
CA PRO A 318 8.29 -12.32 3.15
C PRO A 318 6.96 -12.99 2.79
N ALA A 319 6.95 -14.32 2.83
CA ALA A 319 5.70 -15.07 2.66
C ALA A 319 4.68 -14.73 3.76
N GLY A 320 3.41 -14.60 3.38
CA GLY A 320 2.32 -14.36 4.32
C GLY A 320 1.90 -15.61 5.10
N PRO A 321 0.86 -15.51 5.97
CA PRO A 321 0.39 -16.61 6.79
C PRO A 321 -0.17 -17.77 5.95
N GLY A 322 -0.07 -19.00 6.44
CA GLY A 322 -0.60 -20.19 5.77
C GLY A 322 0.09 -20.54 4.46
N VAL A 323 -0.66 -21.15 3.53
CA VAL A 323 -0.21 -21.52 2.17
C VAL A 323 -0.47 -20.35 1.21
N ASN A 324 0.56 -19.99 0.41
CA ASN A 324 0.54 -18.86 -0.47
C ASN A 324 0.36 -19.27 -1.94
N ALA A 325 -0.32 -18.41 -2.71
CA ALA A 325 -0.40 -18.50 -4.17
C ALA A 325 -0.46 -17.08 -4.76
N GLY A 326 0.31 -16.85 -5.84
CA GLY A 326 0.43 -15.53 -6.49
C GLY A 326 -0.58 -15.32 -7.62
N GLY A 327 -1.25 -14.17 -7.64
CA GLY A 327 -2.09 -13.68 -8.72
C GLY A 327 -1.51 -12.40 -9.32
N LEU A 328 -2.33 -11.61 -10.05
CA LEU A 328 -1.85 -10.34 -10.59
C LEU A 328 -1.77 -9.27 -9.49
N ALA A 329 -0.56 -9.05 -8.99
CA ALA A 329 -0.23 -8.14 -7.88
C ALA A 329 -1.06 -8.37 -6.60
N ILE A 330 -1.51 -9.58 -6.38
CA ILE A 330 -2.24 -10.03 -5.21
C ILE A 330 -1.85 -11.44 -4.84
N PHE A 331 -1.78 -11.74 -3.55
CA PHE A 331 -1.56 -13.09 -3.07
C PHE A 331 -2.82 -13.62 -2.39
N ARG A 332 -3.03 -14.94 -2.54
CA ARG A 332 -3.99 -15.71 -1.78
C ARG A 332 -3.27 -16.39 -0.62
N TYR A 333 -3.77 -16.20 0.57
CA TYR A 333 -3.28 -16.83 1.80
C TYR A 333 -4.36 -17.77 2.32
N THR A 334 -4.10 -19.07 2.23
CA THR A 334 -4.99 -20.13 2.75
C THR A 334 -4.49 -20.55 4.12
N THR A 335 -5.19 -20.09 5.15
CA THR A 335 -4.91 -20.37 6.55
C THR A 335 -5.79 -21.52 7.06
N ARG A 336 -5.55 -22.02 8.28
CA ARG A 336 -6.41 -23.03 8.93
C ARG A 336 -7.86 -22.56 9.14
N CYS A 337 -8.13 -21.25 9.07
CA CYS A 337 -9.45 -20.67 9.31
C CYS A 337 -10.15 -20.19 8.04
N GLY A 338 -9.52 -20.33 6.88
CA GLY A 338 -10.06 -19.88 5.60
C GLY A 338 -9.08 -19.04 4.80
N THR A 339 -9.59 -18.37 3.78
CA THR A 339 -8.78 -17.70 2.77
C THR A 339 -8.95 -16.19 2.80
N VAL A 340 -7.82 -15.46 2.74
CA VAL A 340 -7.76 -14.02 2.58
C VAL A 340 -6.84 -13.65 1.41
N TYR A 341 -6.94 -12.42 0.93
CA TYR A 341 -6.24 -11.93 -0.25
C TYR A 341 -5.57 -10.59 0.05
N GLY A 342 -4.36 -10.39 -0.43
CA GLY A 342 -3.64 -9.13 -0.21
C GLY A 342 -2.16 -9.25 -0.51
N HIS A 343 -1.34 -8.55 0.27
CA HIS A 343 0.11 -8.52 0.08
C HIS A 343 0.83 -8.37 1.43
N THR A 344 2.04 -8.89 1.52
CA THR A 344 2.99 -8.59 2.60
C THR A 344 3.95 -7.48 2.18
N GLY A 345 4.70 -6.96 3.11
CA GLY A 345 5.74 -5.97 2.84
C GLY A 345 6.91 -6.10 3.80
N ASN A 346 8.10 -5.87 3.28
CA ASN A 346 9.34 -5.92 4.06
C ASN A 346 10.28 -4.81 3.60
N PHE A 347 10.70 -3.99 4.54
CA PHE A 347 11.62 -2.87 4.33
C PHE A 347 12.42 -2.65 5.61
N PRO A 348 13.63 -2.14 5.56
CA PRO A 348 14.37 -1.79 6.78
C PRO A 348 13.50 -1.01 7.78
N GLY A 349 13.35 -1.56 8.99
CA GLY A 349 12.49 -1.02 10.03
C GLY A 349 11.01 -1.42 9.96
N TYR A 350 10.53 -2.15 8.94
CA TYR A 350 9.10 -2.43 8.80
C TYR A 350 8.82 -3.80 8.22
N THR A 351 7.82 -4.50 8.79
CA THR A 351 7.18 -5.67 8.17
C THR A 351 5.66 -5.50 8.20
N GLN A 352 5.01 -5.76 7.08
CA GLN A 352 3.59 -5.46 6.85
C GLN A 352 2.82 -6.71 6.39
N LEU A 353 1.55 -6.79 6.79
CA LEU A 353 0.55 -7.63 6.16
C LEU A 353 -0.71 -6.79 5.94
N ALA A 354 -1.23 -6.77 4.73
CA ALA A 354 -2.51 -6.15 4.41
C ALA A 354 -3.35 -7.16 3.63
N VAL A 355 -4.48 -7.60 4.21
CA VAL A 355 -5.35 -8.62 3.64
C VAL A 355 -6.82 -8.30 3.82
N GLY A 356 -7.65 -8.83 2.91
CA GLY A 356 -9.10 -8.73 2.98
C GLY A 356 -9.79 -9.98 2.47
N THR A 357 -11.09 -10.08 2.73
CA THR A 357 -11.95 -11.14 2.20
C THR A 357 -12.39 -10.86 0.77
N ALA A 358 -12.76 -11.92 0.03
CA ALA A 358 -13.19 -11.83 -1.37
C ALA A 358 -14.42 -10.97 -1.60
N ASP A 359 -15.24 -10.74 -0.58
CA ASP A 359 -16.44 -9.90 -0.63
C ASP A 359 -16.19 -8.44 -0.19
N GLY A 360 -14.97 -8.11 0.26
CA GLY A 360 -14.59 -6.77 0.74
C GLY A 360 -15.23 -6.37 2.07
N LYS A 361 -15.87 -7.29 2.77
CA LYS A 361 -16.55 -6.97 4.05
C LYS A 361 -15.60 -6.97 5.25
N ARG A 362 -14.49 -7.69 5.14
CA ARG A 362 -13.54 -7.87 6.23
C ARG A 362 -12.11 -7.59 5.75
N SER A 363 -11.31 -6.91 6.57
CA SER A 363 -9.92 -6.58 6.27
C SER A 363 -9.06 -6.50 7.52
N LEU A 364 -7.79 -6.78 7.35
CA LEU A 364 -6.76 -6.73 8.37
C LEU A 364 -5.54 -6.02 7.81
N THR A 365 -5.03 -5.05 8.57
CA THR A 365 -3.64 -4.59 8.45
C THR A 365 -2.89 -4.93 9.72
N PHE A 366 -1.68 -5.45 9.57
CA PHE A 366 -0.79 -5.84 10.66
C PHE A 366 0.61 -5.30 10.36
N SER A 367 1.11 -4.44 11.24
CA SER A 367 2.36 -3.71 11.06
C SER A 367 3.26 -3.87 12.27
N ILE A 368 4.52 -4.25 12.05
CA ILE A 368 5.55 -4.27 13.08
C ILE A 368 6.69 -3.35 12.71
N THR A 369 7.36 -2.81 13.72
CA THR A 369 8.40 -1.80 13.59
C THR A 369 9.81 -2.38 13.53
N THR A 370 9.97 -3.53 12.89
CA THR A 370 11.27 -4.12 12.54
C THR A 370 11.15 -4.94 11.27
N GLN A 371 12.24 -5.11 10.57
CA GLN A 371 12.32 -5.97 9.41
C GLN A 371 12.41 -7.44 9.82
N THR A 372 11.65 -8.33 9.13
CA THR A 372 11.77 -9.78 9.27
C THR A 372 11.70 -10.45 7.91
N SER A 373 12.62 -11.38 7.65
CA SER A 373 12.61 -12.22 6.44
C SER A 373 13.20 -13.59 6.74
N LYS A 374 13.26 -14.45 5.73
CA LYS A 374 13.95 -15.75 5.86
C LYS A 374 15.45 -15.60 6.17
N THR A 375 16.06 -14.52 5.74
CA THR A 375 17.47 -14.22 5.93
C THR A 375 17.72 -13.28 7.11
N VAL A 376 16.71 -12.45 7.46
CA VAL A 376 16.78 -11.50 8.57
C VAL A 376 15.75 -11.90 9.62
N LYS A 377 16.20 -12.42 10.76
CA LYS A 377 15.37 -12.85 11.90
C LYS A 377 14.33 -13.94 11.54
N PRO A 378 14.75 -15.10 11.01
CA PRO A 378 13.80 -16.15 10.55
C PRO A 378 12.88 -16.67 11.66
N GLU A 379 13.36 -16.77 12.91
CA GLU A 379 12.54 -17.21 14.04
C GLU A 379 11.47 -16.19 14.42
N LEU A 380 11.80 -14.89 14.37
CA LEU A 380 10.82 -13.84 14.58
C LEU A 380 9.78 -13.84 13.44
N LEU A 381 10.22 -14.04 12.20
CA LEU A 381 9.29 -14.20 11.06
C LEU A 381 8.30 -15.34 11.29
N ALA A 382 8.76 -16.49 11.76
CA ALA A 382 7.88 -17.63 12.07
C ALA A 382 6.84 -17.28 13.14
N LYS A 383 7.24 -16.61 14.23
CA LYS A 383 6.32 -16.10 15.26
C LYS A 383 5.33 -15.08 14.70
N VAL A 384 5.80 -14.12 13.92
CA VAL A 384 4.97 -13.09 13.29
C VAL A 384 3.91 -13.74 12.38
N ARG A 385 4.29 -14.72 11.55
CA ARG A 385 3.35 -15.43 10.67
C ARG A 385 2.29 -16.20 11.47
N ALA A 386 2.67 -16.85 12.57
CA ALA A 386 1.72 -17.54 13.44
C ALA A 386 0.70 -16.57 14.06
N VAL A 387 1.17 -15.43 14.59
CA VAL A 387 0.29 -14.38 15.13
C VAL A 387 -0.60 -13.78 14.03
N GLN A 388 -0.06 -13.50 12.84
CA GLN A 388 -0.84 -13.03 11.70
C GLN A 388 -1.94 -14.02 11.32
N GLU A 389 -1.67 -15.34 11.39
CA GLU A 389 -2.69 -16.37 11.13
C GLU A 389 -3.80 -16.34 12.19
N ASP A 390 -3.47 -16.16 13.46
CA ASP A 390 -4.48 -16.01 14.52
C ASP A 390 -5.35 -14.77 14.33
N PHE A 391 -4.77 -13.66 13.89
CA PHE A 391 -5.52 -12.46 13.51
C PHE A 391 -6.42 -12.69 12.29
N VAL A 392 -5.96 -13.45 11.29
CA VAL A 392 -6.81 -13.88 10.16
C VAL A 392 -7.95 -14.77 10.63
N CYS A 393 -7.69 -15.70 11.57
CA CYS A 393 -8.74 -16.50 12.17
C CYS A 393 -9.77 -15.64 12.90
N ALA A 394 -9.34 -14.64 13.65
CA ALA A 394 -10.24 -13.70 14.31
C ALA A 394 -11.06 -12.88 13.31
N LEU A 395 -10.41 -12.43 12.22
CA LEU A 395 -11.07 -11.72 11.12
C LEU A 395 -12.18 -12.54 10.49
N LEU A 396 -11.99 -13.86 10.34
CA LEU A 396 -12.91 -14.76 9.65
C LEU A 396 -14.02 -15.33 10.56
N ARG A 397 -13.90 -15.23 11.90
CA ARG A 397 -14.99 -15.60 12.83
C ARG A 397 -16.25 -14.79 12.54
N HIS A 398 -17.39 -15.45 12.66
CA HIS A 398 -18.73 -14.87 12.44
C HIS A 398 -19.20 -14.04 13.61
#